data_bdd2bbb0f559cef700a3551a27d7bf70
#
_entry.id   bdd2bbb0f559cef700a3551a27d7bf70
#
_cell.length_a   1.000
_cell.length_b   1.000
_cell.length_c   1.000
_cell.angle_alpha   90.00
_cell.angle_beta   90.00
_cell.angle_gamma   90.00
#
_symmetry.space_group_name_H-M   'P 1'
#
loop_
_entity.id
_entity.type
_entity.pdbx_description
1 polymer ?
#
loop_
_entity_poly.entity_id
_entity_poly.type
_entity_poly.pdbx_seq_one_letter_code
_entity_poly.pdbx_strand_id
1 'polypeptide(L)'
;LLYTPVRFKNGVRGVIVPEEKAEFGKLKLDACYVDIGAKDEEQARRMVQVGDTAVYDTAIFLSGDKVISPYLDNRISCAVLLRVLEELDACPNDLYLVFSAQEEVGLRGARTAAWSIDPDYALAVDVTDVDDTPGSEKLGTVRLGQGAAVKVMDRSVICHPRMVETLERLAGEREI
;
A
#
# COMPACT_ATOMS: atom_id res chain seq x y z
N LEU A 1 -4.43 5.68 -14.47
CA LEU A 1 -4.54 4.32 -14.97
C LEU A 1 -4.21 4.22 -16.45
N LEU A 2 -4.81 5.08 -17.30
CA LEU A 2 -4.52 5.05 -18.75
C LEU A 2 -3.07 5.41 -19.06
N TYR A 3 -2.56 4.76 -20.11
CA TYR A 3 -1.19 4.93 -20.62
C TYR A 3 -0.09 4.56 -19.60
N THR A 4 -0.47 3.81 -18.56
CA THR A 4 0.48 3.31 -17.56
C THR A 4 1.12 2.02 -18.06
N PRO A 5 2.45 1.89 -18.06
CA PRO A 5 3.12 0.64 -18.34
C PRO A 5 2.81 -0.42 -17.29
N VAL A 6 2.62 -1.65 -17.76
CA VAL A 6 2.41 -2.82 -16.89
C VAL A 6 3.33 -3.97 -17.31
N ARG A 7 3.60 -4.85 -16.37
CA ARG A 7 4.40 -6.06 -16.59
C ARG A 7 3.69 -7.27 -16.02
N PHE A 8 3.48 -8.27 -16.87
CA PHE A 8 2.95 -9.57 -16.48
C PHE A 8 4.00 -10.39 -15.72
N LYS A 9 3.53 -11.37 -14.95
CA LYS A 9 4.40 -12.26 -14.16
C LYS A 9 5.45 -12.98 -15.02
N ASN A 10 5.12 -13.33 -16.25
CA ASN A 10 6.02 -13.99 -17.22
C ASN A 10 7.01 -13.01 -17.90
N GLY A 11 6.98 -11.74 -17.56
CA GLY A 11 7.88 -10.71 -18.08
C GLY A 11 7.35 -9.94 -19.30
N VAL A 12 6.22 -10.34 -19.89
CA VAL A 12 5.59 -9.58 -20.97
C VAL A 12 5.21 -8.18 -20.47
N ARG A 13 5.53 -7.17 -21.25
CA ARG A 13 5.20 -5.76 -20.93
C ARG A 13 4.11 -5.27 -21.86
N GLY A 14 3.32 -4.33 -21.34
CA GLY A 14 2.28 -3.67 -22.14
C GLY A 14 1.92 -2.32 -21.56
N VAL A 15 0.95 -1.68 -22.18
CA VAL A 15 0.43 -0.38 -21.74
C VAL A 15 -1.10 -0.46 -21.65
N ILE A 16 -1.66 0.09 -20.59
CA ILE A 16 -3.12 0.18 -20.43
C ILE A 16 -3.63 1.27 -21.36
N VAL A 17 -4.52 0.90 -22.28
CA VAL A 17 -5.13 1.83 -23.25
C VAL A 17 -6.65 1.67 -23.26
N PRO A 18 -7.40 2.74 -23.57
CA PRO A 18 -8.85 2.64 -23.74
C PRO A 18 -9.20 2.05 -25.10
N GLU A 19 -10.38 1.45 -25.22
CA GLU A 19 -10.96 1.16 -26.52
C GLU A 19 -11.17 2.43 -27.34
N GLU A 20 -11.10 2.33 -28.66
CA GLU A 20 -11.16 3.47 -29.59
C GLU A 20 -12.40 4.38 -29.41
N LYS A 21 -13.52 3.79 -29.00
CA LYS A 21 -14.80 4.50 -28.82
C LYS A 21 -15.12 4.84 -27.36
N ALA A 22 -14.16 4.66 -26.45
CA ALA A 22 -14.39 4.92 -25.03
C ALA A 22 -14.54 6.42 -24.75
N GLU A 23 -15.60 6.79 -24.04
CA GLU A 23 -15.83 8.16 -23.56
C GLU A 23 -14.99 8.41 -22.29
N PHE A 24 -13.96 9.26 -22.35
CA PHE A 24 -13.05 9.52 -21.22
C PHE A 24 -13.78 9.96 -19.94
N GLY A 25 -14.87 10.72 -20.03
CA GLY A 25 -15.64 11.16 -18.85
C GLY A 25 -16.46 10.06 -18.17
N LYS A 26 -16.60 8.89 -18.80
CA LYS A 26 -17.37 7.73 -18.30
C LYS A 26 -16.61 6.43 -18.41
N LEU A 27 -15.27 6.51 -18.47
CA LEU A 27 -14.43 5.35 -18.69
C LEU A 27 -14.59 4.34 -17.56
N LYS A 28 -14.91 3.10 -17.93
CA LYS A 28 -14.95 1.95 -17.05
C LYS A 28 -13.77 1.03 -17.32
N LEU A 29 -13.45 0.17 -16.39
CA LEU A 29 -12.33 -0.76 -16.50
C LEU A 29 -12.54 -1.76 -17.67
N ASP A 30 -13.76 -2.17 -17.92
CA ASP A 30 -14.16 -3.05 -19.01
C ASP A 30 -14.00 -2.44 -20.41
N ALA A 31 -13.84 -1.11 -20.49
CA ALA A 31 -13.53 -0.38 -21.72
C ALA A 31 -12.01 -0.12 -21.87
N CYS A 32 -11.19 -0.84 -21.15
CA CYS A 32 -9.73 -0.76 -21.23
C CYS A 32 -9.15 -2.13 -21.57
N TYR A 33 -8.01 -2.13 -22.26
CA TYR A 33 -7.22 -3.33 -22.50
C TYR A 33 -5.73 -3.04 -22.30
N VAL A 34 -4.91 -4.08 -22.26
CA VAL A 34 -3.46 -3.95 -22.23
C VAL A 34 -2.92 -4.23 -23.62
N ASP A 35 -2.38 -3.20 -24.26
CA ASP A 35 -1.64 -3.37 -25.51
C ASP A 35 -0.26 -3.98 -25.21
N ILE A 36 -0.05 -5.19 -25.67
CA ILE A 36 1.21 -5.96 -25.54
C ILE A 36 1.99 -6.06 -26.84
N GLY A 37 1.56 -5.33 -27.89
CA GLY A 37 2.19 -5.33 -29.21
C GLY A 37 1.95 -6.61 -30.01
N ALA A 38 0.93 -7.39 -29.70
CA ALA A 38 0.56 -8.57 -30.46
C ALA A 38 -0.12 -8.19 -31.80
N LYS A 39 0.19 -8.92 -32.86
CA LYS A 39 -0.37 -8.67 -34.21
C LYS A 39 -1.80 -9.20 -34.35
N ASP A 40 -2.11 -10.25 -33.60
CA ASP A 40 -3.38 -10.96 -33.66
C ASP A 40 -3.66 -11.70 -32.34
N GLU A 41 -4.86 -12.25 -32.24
CA GLU A 41 -5.30 -13.01 -31.07
C GLU A 41 -4.42 -14.23 -30.80
N GLU A 42 -3.99 -14.95 -31.83
CA GLU A 42 -3.18 -16.15 -31.67
C GLU A 42 -1.81 -15.79 -31.03
N GLN A 43 -1.19 -14.74 -31.50
CA GLN A 43 0.05 -14.23 -30.88
C GLN A 43 -0.19 -13.74 -29.46
N ALA A 44 -1.26 -13.01 -29.20
CA ALA A 44 -1.61 -12.53 -27.85
C ALA A 44 -1.76 -13.71 -26.88
N ARG A 45 -2.48 -14.77 -27.27
CA ARG A 45 -2.67 -15.98 -26.46
C ARG A 45 -1.39 -16.79 -26.22
N ARG A 46 -0.40 -16.65 -27.06
CA ARG A 46 0.93 -17.23 -26.82
C ARG A 46 1.75 -16.41 -25.81
N MET A 47 1.50 -15.11 -25.73
CA MET A 47 2.22 -14.19 -24.85
C MET A 47 1.63 -14.14 -23.46
N VAL A 48 0.29 -14.10 -23.35
CA VAL A 48 -0.45 -14.00 -22.09
C VAL A 48 -1.72 -14.83 -22.14
N GLN A 49 -2.23 -15.24 -20.99
CA GLN A 49 -3.43 -16.04 -20.87
C GLN A 49 -4.48 -15.35 -19.99
N VAL A 50 -5.74 -15.73 -20.17
CA VAL A 50 -6.82 -15.28 -19.28
C VAL A 50 -6.52 -15.74 -17.86
N GLY A 51 -6.54 -14.81 -16.90
CA GLY A 51 -6.17 -15.06 -15.53
C GLY A 51 -4.73 -14.68 -15.16
N ASP A 52 -3.87 -14.36 -16.15
CA ASP A 52 -2.55 -13.80 -15.87
C ASP A 52 -2.67 -12.43 -15.21
N THR A 53 -1.85 -12.20 -14.20
CA THR A 53 -1.79 -10.93 -13.46
C THR A 53 -0.68 -10.04 -13.97
N ALA A 54 -0.93 -8.74 -14.00
CA ALA A 54 0.06 -7.72 -14.30
C ALA A 54 0.15 -6.70 -13.16
N VAL A 55 1.32 -6.11 -13.01
CA VAL A 55 1.59 -5.03 -12.05
C VAL A 55 2.07 -3.79 -12.80
N TYR A 56 1.94 -2.62 -12.21
CA TYR A 56 2.52 -1.39 -12.77
C TYR A 56 4.03 -1.55 -12.92
N ASP A 57 4.54 -1.27 -14.11
CA ASP A 57 5.96 -1.38 -14.43
C ASP A 57 6.64 -0.01 -14.28
N THR A 58 6.60 0.51 -13.07
CA THR A 58 7.19 1.79 -12.70
C THR A 58 8.28 1.58 -11.65
N ALA A 59 9.34 2.35 -11.77
CA ALA A 59 10.44 2.32 -10.81
C ALA A 59 10.14 3.22 -9.61
N ILE A 60 10.74 2.89 -8.48
CA ILE A 60 10.88 3.82 -7.36
C ILE A 60 11.82 4.95 -7.76
N PHE A 61 11.49 6.19 -7.43
CA PHE A 61 12.37 7.34 -7.67
C PHE A 61 12.24 8.39 -6.56
N LEU A 62 13.26 9.22 -6.44
CA LEU A 62 13.27 10.34 -5.52
C LEU A 62 12.88 11.62 -6.24
N SER A 63 12.07 12.45 -5.60
CA SER A 63 11.72 13.79 -6.03
C SER A 63 11.94 14.74 -4.86
N GLY A 64 13.10 15.42 -4.87
CA GLY A 64 13.56 16.17 -3.70
C GLY A 64 13.79 15.24 -2.51
N ASP A 65 13.10 15.51 -1.41
CA ASP A 65 13.12 14.72 -0.18
C ASP A 65 12.06 13.61 -0.13
N LYS A 66 11.34 13.38 -1.22
CA LYS A 66 10.22 12.46 -1.27
C LYS A 66 10.52 11.22 -2.09
N VAL A 67 10.03 10.09 -1.60
CA VAL A 67 10.03 8.80 -2.33
C VAL A 67 8.71 8.65 -3.07
N ILE A 68 8.77 8.36 -4.35
CA ILE A 68 7.60 8.09 -5.19
C ILE A 68 7.72 6.68 -5.75
N SER A 69 6.72 5.87 -5.49
CA SER A 69 6.63 4.49 -5.99
C SER A 69 5.19 3.98 -5.93
N PRO A 70 4.77 3.09 -6.82
CA PRO A 70 3.58 2.29 -6.58
C PRO A 70 3.80 1.35 -5.40
N TYR A 71 2.72 0.94 -4.76
CA TYR A 71 2.74 -0.07 -3.70
C TYR A 71 3.46 0.33 -2.40
N LEU A 72 3.66 1.63 -2.15
CA LEU A 72 4.10 2.10 -0.83
C LEU A 72 3.09 1.71 0.24
N ASP A 73 1.82 1.69 -0.10
CA ASP A 73 0.76 1.00 0.60
C ASP A 73 0.78 -0.51 0.22
N ASN A 74 1.17 -1.43 1.10
CA ASN A 74 1.78 -1.09 2.38
C ASN A 74 3.20 -1.68 2.51
N ARG A 75 4.02 -1.54 1.48
CA ARG A 75 5.41 -2.03 1.49
C ARG A 75 6.32 -1.21 2.40
N ILE A 76 5.97 0.06 2.63
CA ILE A 76 6.77 0.90 3.52
C ILE A 76 6.67 0.40 4.98
N SER A 77 5.48 0.03 5.44
CA SER A 77 5.32 -0.56 6.78
C SER A 77 6.01 -1.91 6.92
N CYS A 78 6.04 -2.71 5.85
CA CYS A 78 6.85 -3.93 5.84
C CYS A 78 8.35 -3.62 6.04
N ALA A 79 8.87 -2.59 5.37
CA ALA A 79 10.26 -2.16 5.54
C ALA A 79 10.52 -1.64 6.97
N VAL A 80 9.58 -0.91 7.56
CA VAL A 80 9.65 -0.45 8.95
C VAL A 80 9.74 -1.63 9.91
N LEU A 81 8.88 -2.64 9.76
CA LEU A 81 8.91 -3.84 10.60
C LEU A 81 10.24 -4.61 10.48
N LEU A 82 10.77 -4.75 9.27
CA LEU A 82 12.07 -5.37 9.05
C LEU A 82 13.19 -4.56 9.72
N ARG A 83 13.13 -3.24 9.65
CA ARG A 83 14.11 -2.37 10.30
C ARG A 83 14.04 -2.47 11.83
N VAL A 84 12.84 -2.55 12.40
CA VAL A 84 12.64 -2.81 13.83
C VAL A 84 13.30 -4.13 14.23
N LEU A 85 13.13 -5.20 13.43
CA LEU A 85 13.75 -6.50 13.70
C LEU A 85 15.28 -6.43 13.63
N GLU A 86 15.83 -5.68 12.70
CA GLU A 86 17.29 -5.49 12.56
C GLU A 86 17.90 -4.73 13.75
N GLU A 87 17.15 -3.78 14.32
CA GLU A 87 17.61 -2.92 15.43
C GLU A 87 17.29 -3.50 16.82
N LEU A 88 16.54 -4.58 16.89
CA LEU A 88 16.09 -5.17 18.13
C LEU A 88 17.18 -6.08 18.73
N ASP A 89 17.87 -5.61 19.75
CA ASP A 89 18.89 -6.40 20.46
C ASP A 89 18.27 -7.44 21.38
N ALA A 90 17.22 -7.07 22.13
CA ALA A 90 16.50 -7.96 23.05
C ALA A 90 15.05 -7.49 23.25
N CYS A 91 14.14 -8.42 23.43
CA CYS A 91 12.77 -8.16 23.78
C CYS A 91 12.35 -9.07 24.95
N PRO A 92 11.87 -8.52 26.07
CA PRO A 92 11.40 -9.32 27.20
C PRO A 92 10.04 -9.98 26.95
N ASN A 93 9.38 -9.63 25.83
CA ASN A 93 8.07 -10.15 25.44
C ASN A 93 8.21 -11.10 24.25
N ASP A 94 7.23 -11.95 24.04
CA ASP A 94 7.05 -12.67 22.79
C ASP A 94 6.57 -11.68 21.72
N LEU A 95 7.43 -11.39 20.75
CA LEU A 95 7.17 -10.43 19.69
C LEU A 95 6.82 -11.13 18.37
N TYR A 96 5.68 -10.80 17.82
CA TYR A 96 5.20 -11.31 16.53
C TYR A 96 5.16 -10.19 15.50
N LEU A 97 5.98 -10.29 14.44
CA LEU A 97 5.95 -9.40 13.29
C LEU A 97 5.10 -10.04 12.20
N VAL A 98 3.92 -9.51 11.98
CA VAL A 98 2.93 -10.09 11.07
C VAL A 98 2.85 -9.28 9.77
N PHE A 99 3.20 -9.92 8.66
CA PHE A 99 3.03 -9.38 7.30
C PHE A 99 1.71 -9.93 6.75
N SER A 100 0.62 -9.22 7.00
CA SER A 100 -0.71 -9.69 6.66
C SER A 100 -0.96 -9.64 5.16
N ALA A 101 -1.71 -10.62 4.65
CA ALA A 101 -2.18 -10.66 3.28
C ALA A 101 -3.65 -10.27 3.19
N GLN A 102 -4.09 -9.82 2.00
CA GLN A 102 -5.49 -9.50 1.71
C GLN A 102 -6.08 -8.42 2.63
N GLU A 103 -5.30 -7.39 2.92
CA GLU A 103 -5.77 -6.22 3.65
C GLU A 103 -6.87 -5.50 2.87
N GLU A 104 -6.62 -5.14 1.62
CA GLU A 104 -7.47 -4.38 0.69
C GLU A 104 -8.84 -5.04 0.36
N VAL A 105 -9.00 -6.30 0.71
CA VAL A 105 -10.24 -7.06 0.49
C VAL A 105 -10.94 -7.47 1.79
N GLY A 106 -10.65 -6.76 2.87
CA GLY A 106 -11.35 -6.88 4.15
C GLY A 106 -10.52 -7.40 5.31
N LEU A 107 -9.25 -7.01 5.43
CA LEU A 107 -8.36 -7.26 6.59
C LEU A 107 -8.21 -8.75 6.94
N ARG A 108 -8.24 -9.63 5.92
CA ARG A 108 -8.40 -11.08 6.14
C ARG A 108 -7.21 -11.70 6.86
N GLY A 109 -5.99 -11.38 6.43
CA GLY A 109 -4.78 -11.91 7.04
C GLY A 109 -4.59 -11.44 8.48
N ALA A 110 -4.85 -10.17 8.77
CA ALA A 110 -4.73 -9.62 10.11
C ALA A 110 -5.70 -10.29 11.10
N ARG A 111 -6.93 -10.55 10.69
CA ARG A 111 -7.93 -11.22 11.54
C ARG A 111 -7.52 -12.64 11.91
N THR A 112 -7.05 -13.42 10.95
CA THR A 112 -6.61 -14.80 11.20
C THR A 112 -5.35 -14.86 12.06
N ALA A 113 -4.40 -13.95 11.82
CA ALA A 113 -3.20 -13.85 12.63
C ALA A 113 -3.51 -13.46 14.08
N ALA A 114 -4.33 -12.42 14.29
CA ALA A 114 -4.74 -11.99 15.62
C ALA A 114 -5.46 -13.11 16.39
N TRP A 115 -6.33 -13.86 15.72
CA TRP A 115 -7.00 -15.01 16.32
C TRP A 115 -6.01 -16.11 16.74
N SER A 116 -5.01 -16.42 15.90
CA SER A 116 -4.05 -17.49 16.17
C SER A 116 -3.02 -17.13 17.23
N ILE A 117 -2.63 -15.86 17.30
CA ILE A 117 -1.61 -15.35 18.21
C ILE A 117 -2.22 -15.01 19.57
N ASP A 118 -3.46 -14.52 19.58
CA ASP A 118 -4.17 -14.02 20.77
C ASP A 118 -3.33 -13.03 21.59
N PRO A 119 -2.89 -11.91 21.01
CA PRO A 119 -1.91 -11.03 21.63
C PRO A 119 -2.50 -10.19 22.75
N ASP A 120 -1.74 -9.95 23.83
CA ASP A 120 -2.10 -8.97 24.88
C ASP A 120 -2.14 -7.53 24.35
N TYR A 121 -1.26 -7.22 23.41
CA TYR A 121 -1.14 -5.91 22.74
C TYR A 121 -0.94 -6.09 21.25
N ALA A 122 -1.56 -5.22 20.47
CA ALA A 122 -1.38 -5.18 19.02
C ALA A 122 -1.12 -3.75 18.54
N LEU A 123 -0.18 -3.60 17.62
CA LEU A 123 0.12 -2.34 16.94
C LEU A 123 0.00 -2.58 15.43
N ALA A 124 -0.92 -1.87 14.78
CA ALA A 124 -1.02 -1.85 13.33
C ALA A 124 -0.14 -0.71 12.78
N VAL A 125 0.74 -1.05 11.84
CA VAL A 125 1.58 -0.08 11.13
C VAL A 125 1.10 0.00 9.70
N ASP A 126 0.66 1.20 9.30
CA ASP A 126 0.06 1.42 7.99
C ASP A 126 0.38 2.82 7.46
N VAL A 127 0.01 3.09 6.21
CA VAL A 127 0.08 4.42 5.62
C VAL A 127 -1.21 5.20 5.87
N THR A 128 -1.18 6.51 5.68
CA THR A 128 -2.36 7.37 5.77
C THR A 128 -2.30 8.51 4.77
N ASP A 129 -3.45 9.00 4.35
CA ASP A 129 -3.57 10.18 3.51
C ASP A 129 -3.15 11.46 4.25
N VAL A 130 -2.67 12.44 3.50
CA VAL A 130 -2.19 13.73 4.01
C VAL A 130 -3.13 14.89 3.63
N ASP A 131 -4.13 14.63 2.78
CA ASP A 131 -5.10 15.61 2.27
C ASP A 131 -4.46 16.87 1.65
N ASP A 132 -3.28 16.73 1.04
CA ASP A 132 -2.52 17.82 0.43
C ASP A 132 -2.62 17.87 -1.11
N THR A 133 -3.45 17.01 -1.70
CA THR A 133 -3.68 16.99 -3.14
C THR A 133 -4.59 18.13 -3.59
N PRO A 134 -4.44 18.64 -4.84
CA PRO A 134 -5.33 19.65 -5.38
C PRO A 134 -6.80 19.24 -5.32
N GLY A 135 -7.65 20.06 -4.72
CA GLY A 135 -9.09 19.82 -4.60
C GLY A 135 -9.51 18.98 -3.38
N SER A 136 -8.56 18.50 -2.55
CA SER A 136 -8.93 17.87 -1.29
C SER A 136 -9.39 18.89 -0.25
N GLU A 137 -10.35 18.49 0.60
CA GLU A 137 -10.72 19.27 1.77
C GLU A 137 -9.62 19.07 2.83
N LYS A 138 -8.93 20.15 3.21
CA LYS A 138 -7.85 20.11 4.20
C LYS A 138 -8.41 19.95 5.63
N LEU A 139 -8.88 18.76 5.93
CA LEU A 139 -9.46 18.44 7.24
C LEU A 139 -8.44 17.85 8.23
N GLY A 140 -7.27 17.41 7.74
CA GLY A 140 -6.31 16.65 8.51
C GLY A 140 -5.22 17.47 9.19
N THR A 141 -4.70 16.93 10.28
CA THR A 141 -3.50 17.43 10.99
C THR A 141 -2.22 16.74 10.52
N VAL A 142 -2.34 15.66 9.71
CA VAL A 142 -1.22 14.89 9.19
C VAL A 142 -0.52 15.64 8.06
N ARG A 143 0.81 15.66 8.07
CA ARG A 143 1.63 16.36 7.08
C ARG A 143 2.88 15.54 6.75
N LEU A 144 3.28 15.51 5.49
CA LEU A 144 4.54 14.91 5.08
C LEU A 144 5.73 15.61 5.79
N GLY A 145 6.67 14.80 6.26
CA GLY A 145 7.89 15.31 6.93
C GLY A 145 7.69 15.74 8.38
N GLN A 146 6.55 15.41 8.99
CA GLN A 146 6.27 15.73 10.40
C GLN A 146 6.27 14.48 11.30
N GLY A 147 7.00 13.44 10.90
CA GLY A 147 7.09 12.19 11.66
C GLY A 147 5.93 11.23 11.41
N ALA A 148 5.83 10.22 12.26
CA ALA A 148 4.79 9.21 12.20
C ALA A 148 3.45 9.73 12.75
N ALA A 149 2.36 9.41 12.07
CA ALA A 149 1.02 9.74 12.55
C ALA A 149 0.55 8.72 13.60
N VAL A 150 0.15 9.20 14.78
CA VAL A 150 -0.50 8.36 15.79
C VAL A 150 -2.00 8.41 15.59
N LYS A 151 -2.60 7.27 15.22
CA LYS A 151 -4.05 7.16 15.03
C LYS A 151 -4.76 7.05 16.37
N VAL A 152 -5.75 7.93 16.59
CA VAL A 152 -6.63 7.88 17.77
C VAL A 152 -7.89 7.09 17.46
N MET A 153 -8.55 7.39 16.32
CA MET A 153 -9.72 6.66 15.86
C MET A 153 -9.98 6.89 14.36
N ASP A 154 -10.73 5.97 13.76
CA ASP A 154 -11.34 6.14 12.45
C ASP A 154 -12.76 5.52 12.44
N ARG A 155 -13.28 5.17 11.24
CA ARG A 155 -14.62 4.58 11.09
C ARG A 155 -14.74 3.15 11.64
N SER A 156 -13.64 2.44 11.82
CA SER A 156 -13.60 1.01 12.13
C SER A 156 -12.92 0.69 13.45
N VAL A 157 -12.10 1.59 13.98
CA VAL A 157 -11.33 1.37 15.19
C VAL A 157 -11.30 2.61 16.09
N ILE A 158 -11.34 2.36 17.39
CA ILE A 158 -10.98 3.34 18.44
C ILE A 158 -9.77 2.74 19.15
N CYS A 159 -8.63 3.42 19.05
CA CYS A 159 -7.39 2.94 19.63
C CYS A 159 -7.43 3.02 21.17
N HIS A 160 -6.73 2.10 21.83
CA HIS A 160 -6.70 2.09 23.29
C HIS A 160 -5.95 3.36 23.81
N PRO A 161 -6.55 4.19 24.70
CA PRO A 161 -5.98 5.47 25.08
C PRO A 161 -4.54 5.38 25.61
N ARG A 162 -4.22 4.38 26.43
CA ARG A 162 -2.86 4.17 26.96
C ARG A 162 -1.85 3.85 25.87
N MET A 163 -2.26 3.20 24.77
CA MET A 163 -1.36 2.96 23.63
C MET A 163 -1.07 4.27 22.91
N VAL A 164 -2.09 5.08 22.68
CA VAL A 164 -1.95 6.42 22.09
C VAL A 164 -0.99 7.27 22.94
N GLU A 165 -1.27 7.43 24.23
CA GLU A 165 -0.43 8.18 25.18
C GLU A 165 1.02 7.66 25.20
N THR A 166 1.22 6.34 25.12
CA THR A 166 2.56 5.73 25.10
C THR A 166 3.30 6.08 23.83
N LEU A 167 2.64 5.98 22.68
CA LEU A 167 3.26 6.32 21.38
C LEU A 167 3.61 7.80 21.31
N GLU A 168 2.70 8.69 21.72
CA GLU A 168 2.94 10.14 21.78
C GLU A 168 4.11 10.51 22.71
N ARG A 169 4.16 9.92 23.90
CA ARG A 169 5.27 10.11 24.84
C ARG A 169 6.60 9.64 24.26
N LEU A 170 6.63 8.45 23.68
CA LEU A 170 7.86 7.89 23.07
C LEU A 170 8.34 8.72 21.87
N ALA A 171 7.41 9.21 21.05
CA ALA A 171 7.74 10.11 19.95
C ALA A 171 8.36 11.41 20.46
N GLY A 172 7.76 12.04 21.48
CA GLY A 172 8.28 13.25 22.10
C GLY A 172 9.66 13.05 22.75
N GLU A 173 9.90 11.92 23.43
CA GLU A 173 11.21 11.57 24.00
C GLU A 173 12.31 11.34 22.96
N ARG A 174 11.92 11.01 21.73
CA ARG A 174 12.82 10.71 20.61
C ARG A 174 12.91 11.82 19.57
N GLU A 175 12.19 12.92 19.78
CA GLU A 175 12.10 14.07 18.86
C GLU A 175 11.64 13.66 17.44
N ILE A 176 10.65 12.75 17.37
CA ILE A 176 10.06 12.23 16.13
C ILE A 176 8.73 12.93 15.84
#